data_ff3d738b074d6a521296286e1c23d3ba
#
_entry.id   ff3d738b074d6a521296286e1c23d3ba
#
_cell.length_a   1.000
_cell.length_b   1.000
_cell.length_c   1.000
_cell.angle_alpha   90.00
_cell.angle_beta   90.00
_cell.angle_gamma   90.00
#
_symmetry.space_group_name_H-M   'P 1'
#
loop_
_entity.id
_entity.type
_entity.pdbx_description
1 polymer ?
#
loop_
_entity_poly.entity_id
_entity_poly.type
_entity_poly.pdbx_seq_one_letter_code
_entity_poly.pdbx_strand_id
1 'polypeptide(L)'
;MENAHAFPPALCKRLVGAGAIAVLVIDNVDHAVRVAEALWKGGVEIAEVTMRTPSAAESLALICKELPEMLPVAGTVLTPAQVDDAIDSGAAMAVAPGLQQETLRHAQQRGLPFAPGVLTPTEIEKAITLGCQTLKFFPAATGGGLPFLKSVAAPYQHLDLKFLPTGSISEDAMENYLAFPATMAVGGSWIAPRALIQGEDWEEITRRAQRARKIVDAIRREG
;
A
#
# COMPACT_ATOMS: atom_id res chain seq x y z
N MET A 1 -2.06 -1.16 27.26
CA MET A 1 -2.01 -2.52 26.65
C MET A 1 -1.41 -2.34 25.27
N GLU A 2 -0.26 -2.97 24.99
CA GLU A 2 0.29 -3.00 23.64
C GLU A 2 -0.76 -3.63 22.72
N ASN A 3 -1.04 -2.95 21.60
CA ASN A 3 -1.99 -3.46 20.62
C ASN A 3 -1.32 -4.61 19.86
N ALA A 4 -1.70 -5.85 20.17
CA ALA A 4 -1.11 -7.07 19.59
C ALA A 4 -1.18 -7.16 18.05
N HIS A 5 -1.97 -6.28 17.42
CA HIS A 5 -2.18 -6.23 15.97
C HIS A 5 -1.67 -4.93 15.33
N ALA A 6 -0.92 -4.12 16.09
CA ALA A 6 -0.24 -2.96 15.52
C ALA A 6 0.85 -3.40 14.54
N PHE A 7 1.08 -2.58 13.51
CA PHE A 7 2.20 -2.82 12.60
C PHE A 7 3.53 -2.76 13.36
N PRO A 8 4.49 -3.66 13.06
CA PRO A 8 5.83 -3.59 13.65
C PRO A 8 6.46 -2.20 13.42
N PRO A 9 7.12 -1.60 14.43
CA PRO A 9 7.72 -0.27 14.30
C PRO A 9 8.70 -0.13 13.12
N ALA A 10 9.44 -1.20 12.81
CA ALA A 10 10.32 -1.26 11.65
C ALA A 10 9.55 -1.13 10.31
N LEU A 11 8.38 -1.79 10.21
CA LEU A 11 7.52 -1.69 9.04
C LEU A 11 6.94 -0.28 8.91
N CYS A 12 6.43 0.30 10.01
CA CYS A 12 5.95 1.68 10.02
C CYS A 12 7.03 2.66 9.55
N LYS A 13 8.26 2.52 10.06
CA LYS A 13 9.40 3.35 9.65
C LYS A 13 9.70 3.21 8.16
N ARG A 14 9.66 1.98 7.61
CA ARG A 14 9.85 1.74 6.17
C ARG A 14 8.75 2.39 5.34
N LEU A 15 7.48 2.20 5.70
CA LEU A 15 6.34 2.81 5.01
C LEU A 15 6.46 4.34 4.98
N VAL A 16 6.72 4.93 6.15
CA VAL A 16 6.94 6.37 6.27
C VAL A 16 8.15 6.80 5.47
N GLY A 17 9.32 6.11 5.53
CA GLY A 17 10.54 6.42 4.79
C GLY A 17 10.36 6.37 3.28
N ALA A 18 9.71 5.35 2.77
CA ALA A 18 9.43 5.18 1.34
C ALA A 18 8.39 6.17 0.81
N GLY A 19 7.30 6.45 1.55
CA GLY A 19 6.25 7.43 1.22
C GLY A 19 5.41 7.12 -0.02
N ALA A 20 5.94 6.38 -0.99
CA ALA A 20 5.27 6.01 -2.24
C ALA A 20 5.08 4.50 -2.34
N ILE A 21 3.89 4.07 -2.73
CA ILE A 21 3.54 2.67 -2.99
C ILE A 21 3.13 2.55 -4.46
N ALA A 22 3.87 1.78 -5.26
CA ALA A 22 3.47 1.45 -6.62
C ALA A 22 2.43 0.32 -6.60
N VAL A 23 1.20 0.62 -7.05
CA VAL A 23 0.10 -0.36 -7.12
C VAL A 23 0.12 -1.03 -8.48
N LEU A 24 0.39 -2.34 -8.49
CA LEU A 24 0.68 -3.13 -9.68
C LEU A 24 -0.45 -4.10 -10.02
N VAL A 25 -0.73 -4.22 -11.31
CA VAL A 25 -1.51 -5.32 -11.90
C VAL A 25 -0.58 -6.04 -12.87
N ILE A 26 -0.12 -7.22 -12.48
CA ILE A 26 0.82 -8.03 -13.27
C ILE A 26 0.03 -9.20 -13.90
N ASP A 27 0.00 -9.24 -15.22
CA ASP A 27 -0.72 -10.28 -15.98
C ASP A 27 0.20 -11.43 -16.39
N ASN A 28 1.48 -11.12 -16.62
CA ASN A 28 2.52 -12.09 -16.98
C ASN A 28 3.60 -12.07 -15.90
N VAL A 29 3.89 -13.21 -15.34
CA VAL A 29 4.89 -13.40 -14.27
C VAL A 29 6.29 -12.97 -14.70
N ASP A 30 6.64 -13.08 -15.98
CA ASP A 30 7.93 -12.66 -16.52
C ASP A 30 8.18 -11.14 -16.37
N HIS A 31 7.12 -10.36 -16.20
CA HIS A 31 7.22 -8.92 -15.98
C HIS A 31 7.47 -8.54 -14.51
N ALA A 32 7.31 -9.47 -13.56
CA ALA A 32 7.33 -9.18 -12.13
C ALA A 32 8.66 -8.57 -11.67
N VAL A 33 9.76 -9.23 -11.96
CA VAL A 33 11.10 -8.77 -11.57
C VAL A 33 11.45 -7.48 -12.31
N ARG A 34 11.14 -7.40 -13.61
CA ARG A 34 11.46 -6.24 -14.45
C ARG A 34 10.78 -4.95 -13.98
N VAL A 35 9.48 -5.02 -13.64
CA VAL A 35 8.76 -3.86 -13.09
C VAL A 35 9.32 -3.45 -11.72
N ALA A 36 9.65 -4.41 -10.88
CA ALA A 36 10.21 -4.15 -9.56
C ALA A 36 11.62 -3.50 -9.65
N GLU A 37 12.49 -3.99 -10.55
CA GLU A 37 13.79 -3.37 -10.86
C GLU A 37 13.64 -1.92 -11.35
N ALA A 38 12.67 -1.67 -12.25
CA ALA A 38 12.41 -0.33 -12.77
C ALA A 38 11.95 0.64 -11.65
N LEU A 39 11.09 0.16 -10.74
CA LEU A 39 10.65 0.92 -9.56
C LEU A 39 11.81 1.21 -8.62
N TRP A 40 12.59 0.18 -8.28
CA TRP A 40 13.76 0.30 -7.41
C TRP A 40 14.78 1.28 -7.95
N LYS A 41 15.12 1.17 -9.23
CA LYS A 41 16.02 2.11 -9.94
C LYS A 41 15.50 3.55 -9.90
N GLY A 42 14.19 3.74 -9.87
CA GLY A 42 13.54 5.04 -9.72
C GLY A 42 13.40 5.52 -8.27
N GLY A 43 13.78 4.71 -7.27
CA GLY A 43 13.72 5.05 -5.84
C GLY A 43 12.35 4.79 -5.19
N VAL A 44 11.47 4.02 -5.82
CA VAL A 44 10.23 3.51 -5.20
C VAL A 44 10.48 2.11 -4.64
N GLU A 45 10.41 2.01 -3.32
CA GLU A 45 10.82 0.82 -2.57
C GLU A 45 9.66 -0.12 -2.23
N ILE A 46 8.40 0.29 -2.45
CA ILE A 46 7.21 -0.48 -2.09
C ILE A 46 6.43 -0.87 -3.34
N ALA A 47 6.27 -2.17 -3.55
CA ALA A 47 5.45 -2.75 -4.62
C ALA A 47 4.21 -3.44 -4.04
N GLU A 48 3.02 -2.88 -4.26
CA GLU A 48 1.73 -3.52 -3.96
C GLU A 48 1.29 -4.35 -5.16
N VAL A 49 1.55 -5.67 -5.14
CA VAL A 49 1.04 -6.60 -6.17
C VAL A 49 -0.39 -6.97 -5.83
N THR A 50 -1.34 -6.58 -6.71
CA THR A 50 -2.76 -6.84 -6.43
C THR A 50 -3.15 -8.26 -6.79
N MET A 51 -3.78 -9.00 -5.85
CA MET A 51 -4.24 -10.39 -5.99
C MET A 51 -5.47 -10.49 -6.90
N ARG A 52 -5.37 -9.91 -8.12
CA ARG A 52 -6.45 -9.81 -9.12
C ARG A 52 -6.18 -10.58 -10.41
N THR A 53 -5.00 -11.17 -10.54
CA THR A 53 -4.59 -11.95 -11.70
C THR A 53 -4.11 -13.32 -11.26
N PRO A 54 -4.18 -14.35 -12.11
CA PRO A 54 -3.65 -15.68 -11.79
C PRO A 54 -2.14 -15.67 -11.50
N SER A 55 -1.38 -14.73 -12.08
CA SER A 55 0.07 -14.59 -11.89
C SER A 55 0.47 -13.84 -10.63
N ALA A 56 -0.47 -13.27 -9.86
CA ALA A 56 -0.18 -12.32 -8.79
C ALA A 56 0.68 -12.94 -7.67
N ALA A 57 0.30 -14.11 -7.14
CA ALA A 57 1.03 -14.75 -6.05
C ALA A 57 2.46 -15.14 -6.47
N GLU A 58 2.62 -15.72 -7.65
CA GLU A 58 3.92 -16.07 -8.20
C GLU A 58 4.78 -14.83 -8.49
N SER A 59 4.18 -13.77 -9.03
CA SER A 59 4.85 -12.49 -9.24
C SER A 59 5.36 -11.89 -7.94
N LEU A 60 4.54 -11.92 -6.88
CA LEU A 60 4.92 -11.45 -5.57
C LEU A 60 6.10 -12.25 -5.01
N ALA A 61 6.04 -13.58 -5.09
CA ALA A 61 7.10 -14.46 -4.63
C ALA A 61 8.43 -14.21 -5.36
N LEU A 62 8.40 -14.00 -6.68
CA LEU A 62 9.59 -13.66 -7.46
C LEU A 62 10.18 -12.32 -7.05
N ILE A 63 9.35 -11.28 -6.84
CA ILE A 63 9.82 -9.97 -6.36
C ILE A 63 10.50 -10.13 -4.99
N CYS A 64 9.88 -10.86 -4.06
CA CYS A 64 10.46 -11.11 -2.73
C CYS A 64 11.82 -11.79 -2.80
N LYS A 65 11.97 -12.75 -3.71
CA LYS A 65 13.19 -13.55 -3.87
C LYS A 65 14.33 -12.78 -4.54
N GLU A 66 14.02 -12.08 -5.65
CA GLU A 66 15.03 -11.47 -6.51
C GLU A 66 15.40 -10.03 -6.09
N LEU A 67 14.49 -9.33 -5.37
CA LEU A 67 14.72 -7.98 -4.86
C LEU A 67 14.40 -7.90 -3.35
N PRO A 68 15.22 -8.51 -2.49
CA PRO A 68 14.96 -8.57 -1.04
C PRO A 68 14.97 -7.20 -0.35
N GLU A 69 15.52 -6.17 -0.98
CA GLU A 69 15.50 -4.80 -0.48
C GLU A 69 14.12 -4.13 -0.62
N MET A 70 13.30 -4.57 -1.58
CA MET A 70 11.95 -4.04 -1.75
C MET A 70 11.05 -4.44 -0.59
N LEU A 71 10.03 -3.62 -0.33
CA LEU A 71 8.94 -3.96 0.59
C LEU A 71 7.76 -4.52 -0.23
N PRO A 72 7.58 -5.86 -0.27
CA PRO A 72 6.50 -6.46 -1.03
C PRO A 72 5.20 -6.40 -0.25
N VAL A 73 4.13 -5.93 -0.89
CA VAL A 73 2.79 -5.81 -0.32
C VAL A 73 1.79 -6.60 -1.16
N ALA A 74 1.00 -7.47 -0.53
CA ALA A 74 -0.13 -8.12 -1.19
C ALA A 74 -1.34 -7.19 -1.18
N GLY A 75 -1.77 -6.73 -2.36
CA GLY A 75 -2.94 -5.86 -2.52
C GLY A 75 -4.21 -6.64 -2.89
N THR A 76 -5.38 -6.09 -2.57
CA THR A 76 -6.68 -6.68 -2.92
C THR A 76 -6.86 -8.09 -2.34
N VAL A 77 -6.42 -8.29 -1.08
CA VAL A 77 -6.59 -9.54 -0.35
C VAL A 77 -8.00 -9.59 0.24
N LEU A 78 -8.85 -10.46 -0.29
CA LEU A 78 -10.30 -10.47 -0.02
C LEU A 78 -10.75 -11.69 0.80
N THR A 79 -9.94 -12.75 0.85
CA THR A 79 -10.30 -14.03 1.50
C THR A 79 -9.18 -14.54 2.40
N PRO A 80 -9.50 -15.40 3.39
CA PRO A 80 -8.48 -16.09 4.19
C PRO A 80 -7.45 -16.87 3.34
N ALA A 81 -7.88 -17.53 2.27
CA ALA A 81 -6.97 -18.24 1.36
C ALA A 81 -5.94 -17.29 0.72
N GLN A 82 -6.38 -16.09 0.27
CA GLN A 82 -5.45 -15.10 -0.26
C GLN A 82 -4.49 -14.52 0.81
N VAL A 83 -4.86 -14.54 2.08
CA VAL A 83 -3.91 -14.23 3.18
C VAL A 83 -2.81 -15.27 3.24
N ASP A 84 -3.16 -16.55 3.14
CA ASP A 84 -2.18 -17.65 3.13
C ASP A 84 -1.29 -17.56 1.89
N ASP A 85 -1.87 -17.32 0.70
CA ASP A 85 -1.11 -17.10 -0.54
C ASP A 85 -0.12 -15.93 -0.39
N ALA A 86 -0.53 -14.83 0.26
CA ALA A 86 0.33 -13.67 0.51
C ALA A 86 1.50 -14.00 1.43
N ILE A 87 1.26 -14.77 2.50
CA ILE A 87 2.30 -15.25 3.44
C ILE A 87 3.28 -16.16 2.71
N ASP A 88 2.77 -17.16 1.98
CA ASP A 88 3.58 -18.14 1.26
C ASP A 88 4.43 -17.47 0.15
N SER A 89 3.93 -16.37 -0.42
CA SER A 89 4.69 -15.54 -1.37
C SER A 89 5.70 -14.60 -0.71
N GLY A 90 5.75 -14.50 0.63
CA GLY A 90 6.72 -13.66 1.34
C GLY A 90 6.30 -12.20 1.50
N ALA A 91 5.01 -11.86 1.40
CA ALA A 91 4.53 -10.50 1.60
C ALA A 91 4.87 -9.98 3.02
N ALA A 92 5.39 -8.77 3.10
CA ALA A 92 5.68 -8.11 4.39
C ALA A 92 4.41 -7.58 5.07
N MET A 93 3.37 -7.32 4.28
CA MET A 93 2.04 -6.91 4.73
C MET A 93 1.01 -7.13 3.63
N ALA A 94 -0.26 -7.07 4.01
CA ALA A 94 -1.35 -7.09 3.04
C ALA A 94 -2.30 -5.91 3.23
N VAL A 95 -3.02 -5.57 2.15
CA VAL A 95 -4.07 -4.55 2.15
C VAL A 95 -5.31 -5.02 1.37
N ALA A 96 -6.47 -4.53 1.75
CA ALA A 96 -7.74 -4.79 1.07
C ALA A 96 -8.44 -3.49 0.65
N PRO A 97 -9.34 -3.51 -0.34
CA PRO A 97 -10.15 -2.34 -0.70
C PRO A 97 -11.25 -2.02 0.31
N GLY A 98 -11.64 -2.98 1.14
CA GLY A 98 -12.67 -2.84 2.19
C GLY A 98 -12.29 -3.61 3.44
N LEU A 99 -13.21 -3.62 4.42
CA LEU A 99 -13.05 -4.30 5.70
C LEU A 99 -13.91 -5.56 5.74
N GLN A 100 -13.29 -6.70 5.44
CA GLN A 100 -13.88 -8.02 5.64
C GLN A 100 -13.31 -8.62 6.92
N GLN A 101 -14.17 -8.82 7.92
CA GLN A 101 -13.75 -9.18 9.29
C GLN A 101 -13.08 -10.55 9.36
N GLU A 102 -13.54 -11.53 8.60
CA GLU A 102 -12.99 -12.89 8.61
C GLU A 102 -11.56 -12.88 8.05
N THR A 103 -11.35 -12.23 6.91
CA THR A 103 -10.04 -12.10 6.29
C THR A 103 -9.05 -11.35 7.19
N LEU A 104 -9.50 -10.26 7.80
CA LEU A 104 -8.67 -9.49 8.75
C LEU A 104 -8.26 -10.34 9.96
N ARG A 105 -9.22 -11.04 10.59
CA ARG A 105 -8.91 -11.90 11.73
C ARG A 105 -7.98 -13.06 11.37
N HIS A 106 -8.15 -13.64 10.19
CA HIS A 106 -7.23 -14.66 9.72
C HIS A 106 -5.80 -14.12 9.56
N ALA A 107 -5.65 -12.95 8.93
CA ALA A 107 -4.34 -12.29 8.83
C ALA A 107 -3.70 -12.01 10.21
N GLN A 108 -4.50 -11.54 11.17
CA GLN A 108 -4.05 -11.31 12.55
C GLN A 108 -3.58 -12.60 13.22
N GLN A 109 -4.33 -13.70 13.08
CA GLN A 109 -3.96 -15.02 13.63
C GLN A 109 -2.70 -15.59 13.00
N ARG A 110 -2.49 -15.32 11.70
CA ARG A 110 -1.30 -15.74 10.95
C ARG A 110 -0.11 -14.80 11.14
N GLY A 111 -0.27 -13.67 11.86
CA GLY A 111 0.79 -12.70 12.11
C GLY A 111 1.16 -11.84 10.90
N LEU A 112 0.30 -11.77 9.86
CA LEU A 112 0.50 -10.89 8.72
C LEU A 112 -0.04 -9.49 9.03
N PRO A 113 0.81 -8.43 9.03
CA PRO A 113 0.33 -7.05 9.13
C PRO A 113 -0.69 -6.74 8.02
N PHE A 114 -1.87 -6.26 8.41
CA PHE A 114 -2.98 -6.09 7.47
C PHE A 114 -3.64 -4.71 7.65
N ALA A 115 -3.69 -3.92 6.56
CA ALA A 115 -4.43 -2.66 6.54
C ALA A 115 -5.75 -2.83 5.78
N PRO A 116 -6.89 -2.93 6.50
CA PRO A 116 -8.20 -3.00 5.86
C PRO A 116 -8.56 -1.68 5.19
N GLY A 117 -9.35 -1.75 4.10
CA GLY A 117 -9.90 -0.59 3.43
C GLY A 117 -11.06 0.03 4.20
N VAL A 118 -11.05 1.35 4.33
CA VAL A 118 -12.11 2.13 4.97
C VAL A 118 -12.35 3.42 4.21
N LEU A 119 -13.58 3.94 4.28
CA LEU A 119 -13.94 5.25 3.76
C LEU A 119 -14.79 6.04 4.77
N THR A 120 -15.68 5.37 5.48
CA THR A 120 -16.68 5.98 6.36
C THR A 120 -16.31 5.87 7.84
N PRO A 121 -16.87 6.74 8.72
CA PRO A 121 -16.69 6.63 10.17
C PRO A 121 -17.06 5.23 10.72
N THR A 122 -18.16 4.63 10.25
CA THR A 122 -18.57 3.29 10.68
C THR A 122 -17.52 2.22 10.38
N GLU A 123 -16.87 2.28 9.22
CA GLU A 123 -15.79 1.35 8.86
C GLU A 123 -14.53 1.61 9.69
N ILE A 124 -14.20 2.88 9.95
CA ILE A 124 -13.08 3.25 10.83
C ILE A 124 -13.29 2.71 12.25
N GLU A 125 -14.48 2.94 12.85
CA GLU A 125 -14.82 2.45 14.19
C GLU A 125 -14.79 0.91 14.25
N LYS A 126 -15.26 0.25 13.20
CA LYS A 126 -15.18 -1.20 13.09
C LYS A 126 -13.73 -1.68 13.04
N ALA A 127 -12.87 -1.02 12.27
CA ALA A 127 -11.45 -1.34 12.20
C ALA A 127 -10.75 -1.15 13.55
N ILE A 128 -11.05 -0.04 14.27
CA ILE A 128 -10.56 0.24 15.63
C ILE A 128 -10.97 -0.89 16.59
N THR A 129 -12.25 -1.30 16.57
CA THR A 129 -12.77 -2.39 17.41
C THR A 129 -12.04 -3.72 17.14
N LEU A 130 -11.56 -3.91 15.91
CA LEU A 130 -10.80 -5.08 15.50
C LEU A 130 -9.27 -4.91 15.74
N GLY A 131 -8.85 -3.85 16.42
CA GLY A 131 -7.46 -3.62 16.79
C GLY A 131 -6.58 -3.03 15.68
N CYS A 132 -7.15 -2.47 14.62
CA CYS A 132 -6.37 -1.84 13.55
C CYS A 132 -5.99 -0.41 13.92
N GLN A 133 -4.72 -0.06 13.70
CA GLN A 133 -4.21 1.32 13.79
C GLN A 133 -3.77 1.86 12.43
N THR A 134 -3.43 0.98 11.48
CA THR A 134 -3.09 1.36 10.10
C THR A 134 -4.22 0.93 9.17
N LEU A 135 -4.74 1.87 8.40
CA LEU A 135 -5.93 1.71 7.56
C LEU A 135 -5.61 2.13 6.12
N LYS A 136 -6.10 1.37 5.15
CA LYS A 136 -6.10 1.80 3.74
C LYS A 136 -7.31 2.72 3.53
N PHE A 137 -7.08 3.99 3.20
CA PHE A 137 -8.17 4.89 2.83
C PHE A 137 -8.48 4.74 1.34
N PHE A 138 -9.62 4.12 1.01
CA PHE A 138 -9.95 3.72 -0.36
C PHE A 138 -11.46 3.81 -0.65
N PRO A 139 -11.89 4.26 -1.86
CA PRO A 139 -11.07 4.88 -2.91
C PRO A 139 -10.80 6.37 -2.60
N ALA A 140 -9.53 6.77 -2.44
CA ALA A 140 -9.18 8.06 -1.85
C ALA A 140 -9.67 9.27 -2.67
N ALA A 141 -9.28 9.39 -3.94
CA ALA A 141 -9.61 10.58 -4.73
C ALA A 141 -11.10 10.66 -5.07
N THR A 142 -11.72 9.55 -5.51
CA THR A 142 -13.14 9.52 -5.88
C THR A 142 -14.09 9.45 -4.69
N GLY A 143 -13.58 9.07 -3.52
CA GLY A 143 -14.33 9.03 -2.25
C GLY A 143 -14.35 10.35 -1.48
N GLY A 144 -13.99 11.48 -2.13
CA GLY A 144 -14.03 12.82 -1.54
C GLY A 144 -12.66 13.46 -1.29
N GLY A 145 -11.58 12.75 -1.62
CA GLY A 145 -10.23 13.31 -1.61
C GLY A 145 -9.65 13.56 -0.22
N LEU A 146 -8.56 14.32 -0.18
CA LEU A 146 -7.89 14.68 1.07
C LEU A 146 -8.78 15.48 2.04
N PRO A 147 -9.67 16.41 1.60
CA PRO A 147 -10.58 17.10 2.52
C PRO A 147 -11.49 16.12 3.26
N PHE A 148 -12.00 15.09 2.59
CA PHE A 148 -12.82 14.07 3.23
C PHE A 148 -12.01 13.21 4.21
N LEU A 149 -10.81 12.77 3.82
CA LEU A 149 -9.91 12.05 4.73
C LEU A 149 -9.64 12.84 6.01
N LYS A 150 -9.31 14.14 5.90
CA LYS A 150 -9.08 15.02 7.06
C LYS A 150 -10.33 15.10 7.95
N SER A 151 -11.51 15.23 7.36
CA SER A 151 -12.78 15.32 8.10
C SER A 151 -13.10 14.02 8.86
N VAL A 152 -12.98 12.86 8.21
CA VAL A 152 -13.29 11.58 8.86
C VAL A 152 -12.23 11.13 9.85
N ALA A 153 -10.97 11.57 9.71
CA ALA A 153 -9.90 11.26 10.65
C ALA A 153 -9.93 12.14 11.91
N ALA A 154 -10.47 13.35 11.82
CA ALA A 154 -10.46 14.34 12.91
C ALA A 154 -11.01 13.81 14.25
N PRO A 155 -12.15 13.09 14.32
CA PRO A 155 -12.66 12.56 15.59
C PRO A 155 -11.73 11.56 16.29
N TYR A 156 -10.81 10.93 15.54
CA TYR A 156 -9.96 9.84 16.02
C TYR A 156 -8.48 10.25 16.22
N GLN A 157 -8.16 11.55 16.20
CA GLN A 157 -6.78 12.05 16.36
C GLN A 157 -6.10 11.55 17.65
N HIS A 158 -6.87 11.38 18.73
CA HIS A 158 -6.39 10.87 20.02
C HIS A 158 -6.01 9.37 19.99
N LEU A 159 -6.32 8.63 18.91
CA LEU A 159 -6.04 7.20 18.76
C LEU A 159 -4.78 6.93 17.88
N ASP A 160 -4.14 7.98 17.38
CA ASP A 160 -2.94 7.91 16.52
C ASP A 160 -3.11 6.99 15.30
N LEU A 161 -4.32 7.00 14.69
CA LEU A 161 -4.58 6.24 13.47
C LEU A 161 -3.68 6.72 12.33
N LYS A 162 -3.21 5.77 11.54
CA LYS A 162 -2.41 6.03 10.34
C LYS A 162 -3.15 5.54 9.10
N PHE A 163 -2.95 6.27 8.00
CA PHE A 163 -3.62 5.98 6.74
C PHE A 163 -2.63 5.73 5.59
N LEU A 164 -3.06 4.83 4.70
CA LEU A 164 -2.45 4.56 3.40
C LEU A 164 -3.47 4.96 2.30
N PRO A 165 -3.58 6.25 1.96
CA PRO A 165 -4.51 6.69 0.92
C PRO A 165 -4.14 6.06 -0.42
N THR A 166 -5.15 5.47 -1.09
CA THR A 166 -4.99 4.77 -2.36
C THR A 166 -6.26 4.91 -3.19
N GLY A 167 -6.14 4.93 -4.50
CA GLY A 167 -7.26 4.98 -5.43
C GLY A 167 -7.39 6.32 -6.13
N SER A 168 -7.01 6.32 -7.41
CA SER A 168 -7.06 7.44 -8.36
C SER A 168 -6.34 8.73 -7.89
N ILE A 169 -5.41 8.62 -6.94
CA ILE A 169 -4.55 9.75 -6.56
C ILE A 169 -3.59 10.00 -7.71
N SER A 170 -3.59 11.22 -8.25
CA SER A 170 -2.67 11.64 -9.31
C SER A 170 -1.29 12.00 -8.76
N GLU A 171 -0.31 12.13 -9.65
CA GLU A 171 1.03 12.62 -9.33
C GLU A 171 0.95 13.96 -8.60
N ASP A 172 0.20 14.92 -9.16
CA ASP A 172 0.06 16.29 -8.61
C ASP A 172 -0.61 16.33 -7.23
N ALA A 173 -1.46 15.36 -6.90
CA ALA A 173 -2.15 15.31 -5.61
C ALA A 173 -1.32 14.62 -4.51
N MET A 174 -0.30 13.84 -4.88
CA MET A 174 0.46 12.99 -3.96
C MET A 174 1.11 13.80 -2.82
N GLU A 175 1.69 14.96 -3.15
CA GLU A 175 2.34 15.85 -2.19
C GLU A 175 1.39 16.25 -1.05
N ASN A 176 0.18 16.69 -1.39
CA ASN A 176 -0.81 17.12 -0.42
C ASN A 176 -1.24 16.01 0.55
N TYR A 177 -1.34 14.77 0.04
CA TYR A 177 -1.63 13.61 0.89
C TYR A 177 -0.47 13.28 1.82
N LEU A 178 0.78 13.33 1.33
CA LEU A 178 1.97 13.07 2.14
C LEU A 178 2.20 14.12 3.23
N ALA A 179 1.81 15.37 2.97
CA ALA A 179 1.88 16.45 3.96
C ALA A 179 0.85 16.31 5.11
N PHE A 180 -0.13 15.41 5.00
CA PHE A 180 -1.05 15.14 6.10
C PHE A 180 -0.42 14.19 7.13
N PRO A 181 -0.24 14.62 8.43
CA PRO A 181 0.54 13.87 9.42
C PRO A 181 0.06 12.45 9.70
N ALA A 182 -1.22 12.16 9.46
CA ALA A 182 -1.77 10.80 9.60
C ALA A 182 -1.48 9.90 8.38
N THR A 183 -0.91 10.43 7.29
CA THR A 183 -0.53 9.62 6.12
C THR A 183 0.86 9.04 6.28
N MET A 184 0.98 7.72 6.16
CA MET A 184 2.28 7.04 6.18
C MET A 184 2.91 6.98 4.79
N ALA A 185 2.12 6.56 3.80
CA ALA A 185 2.53 6.44 2.41
C ALA A 185 1.30 6.55 1.50
N VAL A 186 1.51 6.90 0.24
CA VAL A 186 0.43 7.08 -0.76
C VAL A 186 0.54 6.02 -1.85
N GLY A 187 -0.56 5.30 -2.09
CA GLY A 187 -0.65 4.31 -3.15
C GLY A 187 -1.07 4.92 -4.49
N GLY A 188 -0.24 4.75 -5.52
CA GLY A 188 -0.49 5.24 -6.87
C GLY A 188 -0.28 4.20 -7.96
N SER A 189 -1.32 3.92 -8.76
CA SER A 189 -1.18 3.08 -9.95
C SER A 189 -0.58 3.83 -11.14
N TRP A 190 -0.50 5.17 -11.07
CA TRP A 190 0.13 6.00 -12.11
C TRP A 190 1.64 5.80 -12.20
N ILE A 191 2.27 5.32 -11.12
CA ILE A 191 3.73 5.06 -11.09
C ILE A 191 4.09 3.95 -12.08
N ALA A 192 3.32 2.86 -12.09
CA ALA A 192 3.49 1.75 -13.03
C ALA A 192 2.11 1.27 -13.53
N PRO A 193 1.47 2.03 -14.45
CA PRO A 193 0.20 1.62 -15.04
C PRO A 193 0.29 0.27 -15.74
N ARG A 194 -0.78 -0.52 -15.67
CA ARG A 194 -0.87 -1.83 -16.31
C ARG A 194 -0.44 -1.83 -17.78
N ALA A 195 -0.82 -0.78 -18.53
CA ALA A 195 -0.45 -0.64 -19.94
C ALA A 195 1.07 -0.52 -20.17
N LEU A 196 1.79 0.17 -19.27
CA LEU A 196 3.26 0.26 -19.36
C LEU A 196 3.93 -1.06 -19.00
N ILE A 197 3.38 -1.81 -18.02
CA ILE A 197 3.88 -3.14 -17.66
C ILE A 197 3.68 -4.10 -18.84
N GLN A 198 2.49 -4.12 -19.45
CA GLN A 198 2.17 -4.94 -20.63
C GLN A 198 3.00 -4.56 -21.86
N GLY A 199 3.28 -3.27 -22.03
CA GLY A 199 4.12 -2.73 -23.11
C GLY A 199 5.61 -2.78 -22.83
N GLU A 200 6.03 -3.31 -21.67
CA GLU A 200 7.44 -3.42 -21.25
C GLU A 200 8.21 -2.08 -21.26
N ASP A 201 7.51 -0.95 -21.03
CA ASP A 201 8.16 0.37 -20.97
C ASP A 201 8.77 0.64 -19.60
N TRP A 202 9.81 -0.13 -19.28
CA TRP A 202 10.53 -0.06 -18.02
C TRP A 202 11.19 1.30 -17.78
N GLU A 203 11.59 1.98 -18.86
CA GLU A 203 12.20 3.31 -18.77
C GLU A 203 11.19 4.36 -18.31
N GLU A 204 9.96 4.34 -18.84
CA GLU A 204 8.93 5.27 -18.40
C GLU A 204 8.50 4.97 -16.96
N ILE A 205 8.41 3.69 -16.57
CA ILE A 205 8.15 3.29 -15.17
C ILE A 205 9.26 3.85 -14.26
N THR A 206 10.54 3.72 -14.64
CA THR A 206 11.65 4.30 -13.87
C THR A 206 11.54 5.82 -13.76
N ARG A 207 11.21 6.53 -14.86
CA ARG A 207 11.00 7.99 -14.83
C ARG A 207 9.85 8.39 -13.90
N ARG A 208 8.75 7.67 -13.90
CA ARG A 208 7.60 7.92 -13.00
C ARG A 208 7.95 7.64 -11.54
N ALA A 209 8.67 6.57 -11.27
CA ALA A 209 9.18 6.26 -9.94
C ALA A 209 10.12 7.37 -9.44
N GLN A 210 11.01 7.91 -10.28
CA GLN A 210 11.88 9.06 -9.94
C GLN A 210 11.06 10.31 -9.60
N ARG A 211 9.97 10.59 -10.31
CA ARG A 211 9.09 11.71 -9.98
C ARG A 211 8.40 11.51 -8.63
N ALA A 212 7.87 10.30 -8.38
CA ALA A 212 7.29 9.96 -7.08
C ALA A 212 8.31 10.12 -5.94
N ARG A 213 9.55 9.64 -6.14
CA ARG A 213 10.64 9.79 -5.14
C ARG A 213 10.97 11.25 -4.87
N LYS A 214 11.05 12.09 -5.89
CA LYS A 214 11.30 13.54 -5.74
C LYS A 214 10.23 14.22 -4.88
N ILE A 215 8.96 13.88 -5.06
CA ILE A 215 7.85 14.41 -4.24
C ILE A 215 8.05 13.99 -2.77
N VAL A 216 8.35 12.71 -2.52
CA VAL A 216 8.60 12.22 -1.16
C VAL A 216 9.79 12.95 -0.52
N ASP A 217 10.90 13.12 -1.25
CA ASP A 217 12.10 13.78 -0.74
C ASP A 217 11.87 15.25 -0.40
N ALA A 218 11.06 15.96 -1.19
CA ALA A 218 10.70 17.36 -0.92
C ALA A 218 9.99 17.48 0.44
N ILE A 219 8.94 16.69 0.66
CA ILE A 219 8.17 16.70 1.92
C ILE A 219 9.02 16.32 3.13
N ARG A 220 9.98 15.40 2.97
CA ARG A 220 10.77 14.89 4.10
C ARG A 220 11.98 15.75 4.48
N ARG A 221 12.36 16.71 3.63
CA ARG A 221 13.39 17.70 3.96
C ARG A 221 12.83 18.88 4.76
N GLU A 222 11.51 19.08 4.72
CA GLU A 222 10.82 20.19 5.36
C GLU A 222 10.26 19.85 6.75
N GLY A 223 10.29 18.59 7.18
CA GLY A 223 9.80 18.08 8.46
C GLY A 223 10.89 17.40 9.28
#